data_fa1662cd83938cdc2ab2a6a5eff25877
#
_entry.id   fa1662cd83938cdc2ab2a6a5eff25877
#
_cell.length_a   1.000
_cell.length_b   1.000
_cell.length_c   1.000
_cell.angle_alpha   90.00
_cell.angle_beta   90.00
_cell.angle_gamma   90.00
#
_symmetry.space_group_name_H-M   'P 1'
#
loop_
_entity.id
_entity.type
_entity.pdbx_description
1 polymer ?
#
loop_
_entity_poly.entity_id
_entity_poly.type
_entity_poly.pdbx_seq_one_letter_code
_entity_poly.pdbx_strand_id
1 'polypeptide(L)'
;MKAIFYLLLFLFCFSILFVSCNFNNDSDDTTEIDCPAEIASRAFRFAELYKDSDTVYELGGQAPVRSAIAIDCSGLVVMCYKYAMVDTKYSLLVSDMTAAYMCETASSHVALEQMRQGDLIFMGEADSSNVSHIALFDRLENGNVYFIDSTKKDDISGVTCRYYAASDSRFKSFGVMKIQY
;
A
#
# COMPACT_ATOMS: atom_id res chain seq x y z
N MET A 1 0.55 -36.10 62.40
CA MET A 1 1.50 -36.13 61.26
C MET A 1 0.84 -35.89 59.89
N LYS A 2 -0.36 -36.37 59.60
CA LYS A 2 -1.02 -36.17 58.29
C LYS A 2 -1.43 -34.72 57.98
N ALA A 3 -1.83 -33.93 59.01
CA ALA A 3 -2.28 -32.54 58.82
C ALA A 3 -1.14 -31.56 58.45
N ILE A 4 0.07 -31.80 58.92
CA ILE A 4 1.25 -30.98 58.63
C ILE A 4 1.72 -31.19 57.19
N PHE A 5 1.55 -32.42 56.68
CA PHE A 5 1.92 -32.75 55.30
C PHE A 5 1.04 -32.03 54.26
N TYR A 6 -0.25 -31.88 54.51
CA TYR A 6 -1.17 -31.14 53.63
C TYR A 6 -0.95 -29.63 53.68
N LEU A 7 -0.54 -29.10 54.85
CA LEU A 7 -0.22 -27.66 54.96
C LEU A 7 1.04 -27.29 54.18
N LEU A 8 2.06 -28.15 54.18
CA LEU A 8 3.28 -27.95 53.40
C LEU A 8 3.03 -28.13 51.89
N LEU A 9 2.15 -29.04 51.48
CA LEU A 9 1.79 -29.21 50.08
C LEU A 9 0.99 -28.00 49.54
N PHE A 10 0.13 -27.39 50.38
CA PHE A 10 -0.65 -26.20 50.01
C PHE A 10 0.22 -24.93 49.89
N LEU A 11 1.25 -24.81 50.73
CA LEU A 11 2.22 -23.72 50.65
C LEU A 11 3.15 -23.85 49.42
N PHE A 12 3.44 -25.07 48.96
CA PHE A 12 4.26 -25.31 47.78
C PHE A 12 3.48 -25.04 46.46
N CYS A 13 2.18 -25.32 46.44
CA CYS A 13 1.32 -25.01 45.30
C CYS A 13 1.06 -23.51 45.14
N PHE A 14 1.13 -22.70 46.19
CA PHE A 14 0.90 -21.24 46.12
C PHE A 14 2.13 -20.44 45.67
N SER A 15 3.33 -21.07 45.74
CA SER A 15 4.59 -20.42 45.32
C SER A 15 4.85 -20.51 43.82
N ILE A 16 4.06 -21.25 43.03
CA ILE A 16 4.25 -21.45 41.58
C ILE A 16 3.38 -20.48 40.74
N LEU A 17 2.50 -19.72 41.38
CA LEU A 17 1.55 -18.83 40.68
C LEU A 17 2.01 -17.38 40.47
N PHE A 18 3.26 -17.04 40.84
CA PHE A 18 3.86 -15.76 40.46
C PHE A 18 5.06 -15.92 39.51
N VAL A 19 4.90 -16.72 38.45
CA VAL A 19 5.65 -16.45 37.24
C VAL A 19 4.99 -15.23 36.65
N SER A 20 5.50 -14.05 37.04
CA SER A 20 5.26 -12.80 36.35
C SER A 20 5.71 -13.05 34.93
N CYS A 21 4.79 -13.32 34.01
CA CYS A 21 5.02 -13.08 32.59
C CYS A 21 5.25 -11.58 32.48
N ASN A 22 6.51 -11.14 32.57
CA ASN A 22 6.90 -9.92 31.91
C ASN A 22 6.64 -10.18 30.43
N PHE A 23 5.43 -9.86 29.99
CA PHE A 23 5.22 -9.43 28.62
C PHE A 23 6.11 -8.18 28.50
N ASN A 24 7.32 -8.37 28.02
CA ASN A 24 7.98 -7.29 27.32
C ASN A 24 6.99 -6.94 26.21
N ASN A 25 6.28 -5.83 26.36
CA ASN A 25 5.83 -5.08 25.25
C ASN A 25 7.13 -4.65 24.53
N ASP A 26 7.66 -5.52 23.68
CA ASP A 26 8.35 -5.04 22.51
C ASP A 26 7.27 -4.23 21.78
N SER A 27 7.21 -2.95 22.09
CA SER A 27 6.62 -1.97 21.20
C SER A 27 7.44 -2.16 19.92
N ASP A 28 6.80 -2.81 18.95
CA ASP A 28 7.29 -2.88 17.58
C ASP A 28 7.44 -1.41 17.18
N ASP A 29 8.66 -0.88 17.32
CA ASP A 29 8.97 0.54 17.09
C ASP A 29 9.06 0.74 15.57
N THR A 30 7.91 0.45 14.91
CA THR A 30 7.78 0.62 13.48
C THR A 30 7.78 2.11 13.17
N THR A 31 8.83 2.57 12.53
CA THR A 31 8.98 3.96 12.09
C THR A 31 8.30 4.15 10.74
N GLU A 32 7.39 5.13 10.66
CA GLU A 32 6.82 5.55 9.37
C GLU A 32 7.84 6.39 8.62
N ILE A 33 8.09 6.04 7.36
CA ILE A 33 9.01 6.74 6.45
C ILE A 33 8.43 6.88 5.05
N ASP A 34 8.93 7.82 4.28
CA ASP A 34 8.69 7.89 2.85
C ASP A 34 9.33 6.69 2.14
N CYS A 35 8.62 6.11 1.19
CA CYS A 35 9.08 4.96 0.44
C CYS A 35 10.37 5.27 -0.31
N PRO A 36 11.43 4.45 -0.17
CA PRO A 36 12.64 4.57 -0.95
C PRO A 36 12.38 4.45 -2.47
N ALA A 37 13.12 5.20 -3.28
CA ALA A 37 12.94 5.24 -4.73
C ALA A 37 13.07 3.86 -5.39
N GLU A 38 13.95 3.00 -4.88
CA GLU A 38 14.12 1.64 -5.39
C GLU A 38 12.88 0.77 -5.17
N ILE A 39 12.17 0.94 -4.05
CA ILE A 39 10.92 0.21 -3.76
C ILE A 39 9.81 0.73 -4.68
N ALA A 40 9.66 2.05 -4.83
CA ALA A 40 8.69 2.66 -5.74
C ALA A 40 8.90 2.20 -7.20
N SER A 41 10.14 2.26 -7.69
CA SER A 41 10.47 1.78 -9.03
C SER A 41 10.25 0.26 -9.19
N ARG A 42 10.47 -0.52 -8.14
CA ARG A 42 10.15 -1.95 -8.12
C ARG A 42 8.64 -2.18 -8.16
N ALA A 43 7.84 -1.38 -7.45
CA ALA A 43 6.37 -1.43 -7.51
C ALA A 43 5.87 -1.11 -8.93
N PHE A 44 6.45 -0.12 -9.60
CA PHE A 44 6.12 0.20 -10.98
C PHE A 44 6.36 -0.98 -11.94
N ARG A 45 7.48 -1.71 -11.80
CA ARG A 45 7.74 -2.91 -12.60
C ARG A 45 6.70 -4.01 -12.38
N PHE A 46 6.15 -4.15 -11.17
CA PHE A 46 5.03 -5.07 -10.94
C PHE A 46 3.75 -4.60 -11.63
N ALA A 47 3.50 -3.29 -11.72
CA ALA A 47 2.37 -2.77 -12.49
C ALA A 47 2.50 -3.07 -14.00
N GLU A 48 3.72 -3.05 -14.55
CA GLU A 48 3.97 -3.48 -15.92
C GLU A 48 3.62 -4.96 -16.13
N LEU A 49 3.93 -5.84 -15.16
CA LEU A 49 3.53 -7.25 -15.23
C LEU A 49 2.00 -7.42 -15.20
N TYR A 50 1.29 -6.61 -14.41
CA TYR A 50 -0.19 -6.60 -14.44
C TYR A 50 -0.70 -6.12 -15.80
N LYS A 51 -0.15 -5.06 -16.38
CA LYS A 51 -0.51 -4.54 -17.68
C LYS A 51 -0.32 -5.59 -18.79
N ASP A 52 0.74 -6.40 -18.72
CA ASP A 52 1.05 -7.44 -19.70
C ASP A 52 0.27 -8.75 -19.45
N SER A 53 -0.58 -8.76 -18.43
CA SER A 53 -1.43 -9.88 -18.06
C SER A 53 -2.89 -9.64 -18.49
N ASP A 54 -3.72 -10.69 -18.47
CA ASP A 54 -5.16 -10.58 -18.72
C ASP A 54 -5.85 -10.01 -17.47
N THR A 55 -6.10 -8.70 -17.46
CA THR A 55 -6.69 -7.98 -16.34
C THR A 55 -8.06 -7.42 -16.68
N VAL A 56 -8.94 -7.40 -15.68
CA VAL A 56 -10.24 -6.74 -15.74
C VAL A 56 -10.41 -5.80 -14.55
N TYR A 57 -11.02 -4.65 -14.77
CA TYR A 57 -11.36 -3.75 -13.66
C TYR A 57 -12.55 -4.32 -12.87
N GLU A 58 -12.35 -4.50 -11.58
CA GLU A 58 -13.42 -4.86 -10.63
C GLU A 58 -13.22 -4.07 -9.34
N LEU A 59 -14.24 -3.32 -8.92
CA LEU A 59 -14.20 -2.50 -7.71
C LEU A 59 -13.95 -3.39 -6.47
N GLY A 60 -12.94 -3.04 -5.67
CA GLY A 60 -12.47 -3.84 -4.53
C GLY A 60 -11.58 -5.03 -4.94
N GLY A 61 -11.25 -5.17 -6.22
CA GLY A 61 -10.39 -6.23 -6.72
C GLY A 61 -8.92 -6.05 -6.30
N GLN A 62 -8.32 -7.09 -5.72
CA GLN A 62 -6.90 -7.15 -5.32
C GLN A 62 -6.29 -8.51 -5.70
N ALA A 63 -6.59 -9.00 -6.88
CA ALA A 63 -6.09 -10.30 -7.30
C ALA A 63 -4.57 -10.30 -7.52
N PRO A 64 -3.87 -11.38 -7.16
CA PRO A 64 -2.45 -11.53 -7.44
C PRO A 64 -2.20 -11.67 -8.95
N VAL A 65 -0.97 -11.38 -9.40
CA VAL A 65 -0.55 -11.55 -10.81
C VAL A 65 -0.68 -13.02 -11.23
N ARG A 66 -1.75 -13.33 -11.94
CA ARG A 66 -2.07 -14.66 -12.53
C ARG A 66 -3.00 -14.45 -13.72
N SER A 67 -3.57 -15.50 -14.29
CA SER A 67 -4.60 -15.41 -15.34
C SER A 67 -5.93 -14.88 -14.80
N ALA A 68 -6.66 -14.10 -15.58
CA ALA A 68 -7.99 -13.52 -15.26
C ALA A 68 -7.98 -12.69 -13.95
N ILE A 69 -7.22 -11.61 -13.95
CA ILE A 69 -6.96 -10.80 -12.75
C ILE A 69 -8.01 -9.70 -12.61
N ALA A 70 -8.86 -9.81 -11.58
CA ALA A 70 -9.78 -8.75 -11.18
C ALA A 70 -9.08 -7.77 -10.22
N ILE A 71 -8.90 -6.53 -10.66
CA ILE A 71 -8.14 -5.55 -9.88
C ILE A 71 -8.67 -4.13 -10.11
N ASP A 72 -8.84 -3.33 -9.05
CA ASP A 72 -9.17 -1.92 -9.16
C ASP A 72 -7.92 -1.02 -9.06
N CYS A 73 -8.12 0.30 -9.08
CA CYS A 73 -7.01 1.26 -9.08
C CYS A 73 -6.19 1.21 -7.78
N SER A 74 -6.84 1.17 -6.63
CA SER A 74 -6.19 1.09 -5.32
C SER A 74 -5.59 -0.29 -5.06
N GLY A 75 -6.30 -1.34 -5.46
CA GLY A 75 -5.81 -2.72 -5.38
C GLY A 75 -4.54 -2.94 -6.18
N LEU A 76 -4.44 -2.35 -7.40
CA LEU A 76 -3.20 -2.40 -8.18
C LEU A 76 -2.03 -1.81 -7.41
N VAL A 77 -2.17 -0.59 -6.86
CA VAL A 77 -1.10 0.08 -6.10
C VAL A 77 -0.71 -0.76 -4.89
N VAL A 78 -1.70 -1.20 -4.08
CA VAL A 78 -1.45 -2.03 -2.88
C VAL A 78 -0.69 -3.31 -3.24
N MET A 79 -1.12 -4.02 -4.28
CA MET A 79 -0.47 -5.27 -4.68
C MET A 79 0.94 -5.06 -5.23
N CYS A 80 1.15 -4.01 -6.04
CA CYS A 80 2.47 -3.68 -6.56
C CYS A 80 3.47 -3.36 -5.44
N TYR A 81 3.07 -2.56 -4.45
CA TYR A 81 3.90 -2.25 -3.30
C TYR A 81 4.11 -3.46 -2.39
N LYS A 82 3.10 -4.31 -2.15
CA LYS A 82 3.28 -5.58 -1.42
C LYS A 82 4.35 -6.44 -2.07
N TYR A 83 4.32 -6.62 -3.39
CA TYR A 83 5.35 -7.38 -4.10
C TYR A 83 6.72 -6.70 -4.07
N ALA A 84 6.75 -5.37 -4.18
CA ALA A 84 8.01 -4.63 -4.13
C ALA A 84 8.72 -4.76 -2.78
N MET A 85 7.99 -5.01 -1.71
CA MET A 85 8.52 -5.13 -0.35
C MET A 85 8.85 -6.57 0.06
N VAL A 86 8.51 -7.58 -0.76
CA VAL A 86 8.90 -8.98 -0.46
C VAL A 86 10.42 -9.08 -0.30
N ASP A 87 10.85 -9.80 0.73
CA ASP A 87 12.25 -9.97 1.12
C ASP A 87 12.96 -8.67 1.54
N THR A 88 12.19 -7.68 1.97
CA THR A 88 12.70 -6.44 2.55
C THR A 88 12.26 -6.30 4.02
N LYS A 89 12.78 -5.29 4.69
CA LYS A 89 12.36 -4.90 6.05
C LYS A 89 11.16 -3.93 6.05
N TYR A 90 10.64 -3.61 4.87
CA TYR A 90 9.54 -2.66 4.72
C TYR A 90 8.18 -3.35 4.64
N SER A 91 7.15 -2.67 5.12
CA SER A 91 5.76 -3.09 4.96
C SER A 91 4.82 -1.89 4.71
N LEU A 92 3.64 -2.15 4.18
CA LEU A 92 2.60 -1.13 4.07
C LEU A 92 2.06 -0.75 5.45
N LEU A 93 1.64 0.51 5.64
CA LEU A 93 0.98 0.99 6.86
C LEU A 93 -0.28 0.16 7.18
N VAL A 94 -1.07 -0.19 6.17
CA VAL A 94 -2.23 -1.07 6.26
C VAL A 94 -2.31 -1.98 5.03
N SER A 95 -2.94 -3.13 5.19
CA SER A 95 -2.98 -4.18 4.16
C SER A 95 -3.96 -3.90 3.01
N ASP A 96 -4.88 -2.96 3.19
CA ASP A 96 -5.88 -2.55 2.21
C ASP A 96 -6.18 -1.05 2.36
N MET A 97 -6.18 -0.31 1.25
CA MET A 97 -6.28 1.14 1.23
C MET A 97 -7.09 1.62 0.04
N THR A 98 -7.98 2.58 0.25
CA THR A 98 -8.62 3.31 -0.84
C THR A 98 -7.72 4.42 -1.38
N ALA A 99 -7.99 4.91 -2.60
CA ALA A 99 -7.27 6.03 -3.20
C ALA A 99 -7.31 7.29 -2.31
N ALA A 100 -8.47 7.60 -1.72
CA ALA A 100 -8.65 8.73 -0.80
C ALA A 100 -7.80 8.55 0.47
N TYR A 101 -7.81 7.38 1.10
CA TYR A 101 -7.00 7.09 2.28
C TYR A 101 -5.50 7.22 1.99
N MET A 102 -5.04 6.69 0.85
CA MET A 102 -3.64 6.85 0.44
C MET A 102 -3.27 8.30 0.26
N CYS A 103 -4.15 9.12 -0.34
CA CYS A 103 -3.91 10.55 -0.51
C CYS A 103 -3.82 11.30 0.83
N GLU A 104 -4.77 11.06 1.73
CA GLU A 104 -4.93 11.83 2.97
C GLU A 104 -3.98 11.38 4.09
N THR A 105 -3.63 10.08 4.14
CA THR A 105 -3.01 9.48 5.31
C THR A 105 -1.71 8.75 4.97
N ALA A 106 -1.70 7.95 3.91
CA ALA A 106 -0.61 7.02 3.61
C ALA A 106 0.36 7.52 2.53
N SER A 107 0.43 8.83 2.30
CA SER A 107 1.43 9.44 1.42
C SER A 107 1.90 10.80 1.91
N SER A 108 3.11 11.17 1.51
CA SER A 108 3.66 12.52 1.63
C SER A 108 3.47 13.26 0.30
N HIS A 109 2.80 14.42 0.33
CA HIS A 109 2.57 15.19 -0.88
C HIS A 109 3.87 15.80 -1.42
N VAL A 110 4.02 15.75 -2.75
CA VAL A 110 5.18 16.31 -3.46
C VAL A 110 4.73 17.09 -4.70
N ALA A 111 5.58 17.97 -5.21
CA ALA A 111 5.33 18.63 -6.50
C ALA A 111 5.55 17.64 -7.65
N LEU A 112 4.88 17.88 -8.79
CA LEU A 112 4.98 17.02 -9.99
C LEU A 112 6.44 16.82 -10.45
N GLU A 113 7.25 17.88 -10.37
CA GLU A 113 8.66 17.87 -10.80
C GLU A 113 9.57 17.04 -9.87
N GLN A 114 9.08 16.66 -8.68
CA GLN A 114 9.78 15.83 -7.69
C GLN A 114 9.39 14.36 -7.79
N MET A 115 8.37 14.03 -8.61
CA MET A 115 7.87 12.68 -8.79
C MET A 115 8.94 11.75 -9.36
N ARG A 116 9.00 10.56 -8.81
CA ARG A 116 9.86 9.46 -9.25
C ARG A 116 9.00 8.31 -9.76
N GLN A 117 9.51 7.52 -10.66
CA GLN A 117 8.79 6.35 -11.15
C GLN A 117 8.29 5.46 -10.00
N GLY A 118 7.00 5.17 -10.04
CA GLY A 118 6.29 4.39 -9.02
C GLY A 118 5.64 5.23 -7.92
N ASP A 119 5.91 6.53 -7.81
CA ASP A 119 5.19 7.41 -6.90
C ASP A 119 3.70 7.53 -7.31
N LEU A 120 2.88 8.09 -6.45
CA LEU A 120 1.42 8.05 -6.52
C LEU A 120 0.83 9.28 -7.20
N ILE A 121 -0.07 9.07 -8.13
CA ILE A 121 -0.89 10.12 -8.73
C ILE A 121 -2.32 9.96 -8.23
N PHE A 122 -2.85 10.98 -7.58
CA PHE A 122 -4.22 11.02 -7.10
C PHE A 122 -5.10 11.81 -8.06
N MET A 123 -6.20 11.20 -8.50
CA MET A 123 -7.10 11.75 -9.52
C MET A 123 -8.55 11.71 -9.06
N GLY A 124 -9.38 12.52 -9.73
CA GLY A 124 -10.81 12.57 -9.54
C GLY A 124 -11.50 13.26 -10.73
N GLU A 125 -12.80 13.48 -10.63
CA GLU A 125 -13.53 14.22 -11.65
C GLU A 125 -13.00 15.66 -11.79
N ALA A 126 -13.00 16.20 -13.02
CA ALA A 126 -12.38 17.49 -13.34
C ALA A 126 -12.92 18.67 -12.51
N ASP A 127 -14.21 18.63 -12.17
CA ASP A 127 -14.96 19.66 -11.46
C ASP A 127 -15.11 19.37 -9.94
N SER A 128 -14.48 18.32 -9.43
CA SER A 128 -14.49 17.90 -8.03
C SER A 128 -13.11 18.03 -7.40
N SER A 129 -13.05 18.30 -6.09
CA SER A 129 -11.83 18.19 -5.29
C SER A 129 -11.56 16.77 -4.77
N ASN A 130 -12.56 15.88 -4.88
CA ASN A 130 -12.47 14.54 -4.30
C ASN A 130 -11.51 13.65 -5.07
N VAL A 131 -10.73 12.86 -4.32
CA VAL A 131 -9.91 11.79 -4.87
C VAL A 131 -10.75 10.53 -4.96
N SER A 132 -10.91 10.01 -6.17
CA SER A 132 -11.67 8.78 -6.45
C SER A 132 -10.86 7.75 -7.25
N HIS A 133 -9.65 8.10 -7.66
CA HIS A 133 -8.79 7.25 -8.49
C HIS A 133 -7.31 7.46 -8.15
N ILE A 134 -6.50 6.44 -8.41
CA ILE A 134 -5.05 6.46 -8.16
C ILE A 134 -4.31 5.72 -9.27
N ALA A 135 -3.10 6.18 -9.56
CA ALA A 135 -2.17 5.58 -10.52
C ALA A 135 -0.75 5.58 -10.00
N LEU A 136 0.12 4.79 -10.64
CA LEU A 136 1.57 4.83 -10.46
C LEU A 136 2.20 5.69 -11.55
N PHE A 137 2.94 6.71 -11.14
CA PHE A 137 3.66 7.62 -12.02
C PHE A 137 4.77 6.88 -12.77
N ASP A 138 4.86 7.11 -14.08
CA ASP A 138 5.98 6.65 -14.91
C ASP A 138 7.00 7.77 -15.13
N ARG A 139 6.58 8.82 -15.83
CA ARG A 139 7.44 9.95 -16.19
C ARG A 139 6.65 11.20 -16.60
N LEU A 140 7.32 12.31 -16.52
CA LEU A 140 6.89 13.57 -17.13
C LEU A 140 7.69 13.79 -18.42
N GLU A 141 7.02 13.87 -19.56
CA GLU A 141 7.66 14.03 -20.85
C GLU A 141 6.82 14.90 -21.77
N ASN A 142 7.44 15.92 -22.37
CA ASN A 142 6.78 16.84 -23.32
C ASN A 142 5.49 17.47 -22.77
N GLY A 143 5.47 17.81 -21.47
CA GLY A 143 4.30 18.40 -20.80
C GLY A 143 3.16 17.41 -20.53
N ASN A 144 3.39 16.11 -20.71
CA ASN A 144 2.44 15.05 -20.39
C ASN A 144 2.96 14.18 -19.23
N VAL A 145 2.06 13.83 -18.32
CA VAL A 145 2.27 12.88 -17.24
C VAL A 145 1.85 11.50 -17.71
N TYR A 146 2.80 10.58 -17.79
CA TYR A 146 2.59 9.17 -18.14
C TYR A 146 2.43 8.35 -16.86
N PHE A 147 1.53 7.36 -16.86
CA PHE A 147 1.23 6.54 -15.68
C PHE A 147 0.63 5.18 -16.05
N ILE A 148 0.65 4.26 -15.10
CA ILE A 148 -0.06 2.98 -15.15
C ILE A 148 -1.16 2.99 -14.09
N ASP A 149 -2.36 2.58 -14.46
CA ASP A 149 -3.48 2.41 -13.54
C ASP A 149 -4.41 1.25 -13.96
N SER A 150 -5.24 0.79 -13.05
CA SER A 150 -6.39 -0.05 -13.40
C SER A 150 -7.63 0.82 -13.51
N THR A 151 -8.31 0.75 -14.65
CA THR A 151 -9.44 1.62 -14.96
C THR A 151 -10.55 0.88 -15.67
N LYS A 152 -11.78 1.42 -15.55
CA LYS A 152 -12.91 1.05 -16.42
C LYS A 152 -13.44 2.33 -17.05
N LYS A 153 -13.02 2.59 -18.27
CA LYS A 153 -13.39 3.81 -19.01
C LYS A 153 -13.45 3.51 -20.51
N ASP A 154 -14.54 3.91 -21.12
CA ASP A 154 -14.81 3.62 -22.53
C ASP A 154 -14.71 2.11 -22.81
N ASP A 155 -13.88 1.70 -23.77
CA ASP A 155 -13.63 0.29 -24.10
C ASP A 155 -12.49 -0.35 -23.28
N ILE A 156 -11.89 0.41 -22.31
CA ILE A 156 -10.79 -0.07 -21.48
C ILE A 156 -11.34 -0.66 -20.18
N SER A 157 -10.94 -1.88 -19.85
CA SER A 157 -11.17 -2.50 -18.54
C SER A 157 -9.92 -3.23 -18.10
N GLY A 158 -9.33 -2.83 -16.97
CA GLY A 158 -8.12 -3.44 -16.43
C GLY A 158 -6.91 -2.49 -16.39
N VAL A 159 -5.72 -3.07 -16.30
CA VAL A 159 -4.47 -2.32 -16.16
C VAL A 159 -3.96 -1.85 -17.51
N THR A 160 -3.65 -0.54 -17.59
CA THR A 160 -3.21 0.09 -18.83
C THR A 160 -2.25 1.24 -18.59
N CYS A 161 -1.45 1.59 -19.59
CA CYS A 161 -0.67 2.81 -19.61
C CYS A 161 -1.49 3.95 -20.26
N ARG A 162 -1.53 5.09 -19.59
CA ARG A 162 -2.20 6.30 -20.10
C ARG A 162 -1.32 7.52 -19.90
N TYR A 163 -1.74 8.62 -20.48
CA TYR A 163 -1.15 9.93 -20.20
C TYR A 163 -2.19 11.04 -20.31
N TYR A 164 -1.95 12.12 -19.56
CA TYR A 164 -2.69 13.37 -19.66
C TYR A 164 -1.73 14.54 -19.64
N ALA A 165 -2.15 15.68 -20.17
CA ALA A 165 -1.39 16.92 -20.03
C ALA A 165 -1.14 17.22 -18.53
N ALA A 166 0.03 17.72 -18.19
CA ALA A 166 0.37 18.05 -16.80
C ALA A 166 -0.59 19.06 -16.15
N SER A 167 -1.28 19.86 -16.97
CA SER A 167 -2.31 20.82 -16.55
C SER A 167 -3.72 20.23 -16.44
N ASP A 168 -3.89 18.93 -16.60
CA ASP A 168 -5.22 18.30 -16.57
C ASP A 168 -5.84 18.41 -15.18
N SER A 169 -7.07 18.95 -15.12
CA SER A 169 -7.77 19.23 -13.86
C SER A 169 -8.21 17.97 -13.09
N ARG A 170 -8.10 16.79 -13.71
CA ARG A 170 -8.30 15.50 -13.03
C ARG A 170 -7.18 15.15 -12.06
N PHE A 171 -5.98 15.64 -12.23
CA PHE A 171 -4.92 15.50 -11.24
C PHE A 171 -5.26 16.34 -10.01
N LYS A 172 -5.34 15.70 -8.85
CA LYS A 172 -5.68 16.35 -7.57
C LYS A 172 -4.46 16.54 -6.69
N SER A 173 -3.57 15.55 -6.69
CA SER A 173 -2.35 15.56 -5.90
C SER A 173 -1.36 14.53 -6.42
N PHE A 174 -0.11 14.70 -6.00
CA PHE A 174 1.00 13.75 -6.23
C PHE A 174 1.65 13.43 -4.89
N GLY A 175 2.13 12.20 -4.72
CA GLY A 175 2.70 11.82 -3.42
C GLY A 175 3.63 10.62 -3.47
N VAL A 176 4.44 10.51 -2.43
CA VAL A 176 5.29 9.36 -2.14
C VAL A 176 4.56 8.47 -1.13
N MET A 177 4.45 7.18 -1.38
CA MET A 177 3.87 6.23 -0.42
C MET A 177 4.62 6.28 0.90
N LYS A 178 3.91 6.31 2.02
CA LYS A 178 4.45 6.09 3.36
C LYS A 178 4.42 4.61 3.70
N ILE A 179 5.48 4.13 4.30
CA ILE A 179 5.69 2.72 4.64
C ILE A 179 6.22 2.58 6.05
N GLN A 180 6.10 1.40 6.63
CA GLN A 180 6.72 1.02 7.90
C GLN A 180 8.09 0.39 7.66
N TYR A 181 9.01 0.74 8.59
CA TYR A 181 10.39 0.27 8.63
C TYR A 181 10.72 -0.29 10.01
#